data_e2bd9743b02d266cadc12b63cc035b7b
#
_entry.id   e2bd9743b02d266cadc12b63cc035b7b
#
_cell.length_a   1.000
_cell.length_b   1.000
_cell.length_c   1.000
_cell.angle_alpha   90.00
_cell.angle_beta   90.00
_cell.angle_gamma   90.00
#
_symmetry.space_group_name_H-M   'P 1'
#
loop_
_entity.id
_entity.type
_entity.pdbx_description
1 polymer ?
#
loop_
_entity_poly.entity_id
_entity_poly.type
_entity_poly.pdbx_seq_one_letter_code
_entity_poly.pdbx_strand_id
1 'polypeptide(L)'
;MAARGPPVGPPPESGPAVLSSGLRSLPLLLLFQMVVVLWGPATARGGPPGGFSEPSFVAKHEDSLFKDLFRDYERWVRPVEHLNDKIKIKFGLAISQLVDVDEKNQLMTTNVWLKQEWIDVKLRWNPDAYGGIKVIRVPSDSLWTPDIVLFDNADGHFEGARTKVVVKYDGTVTWTPPANYKSSCTIDVTFFPFDLQNCSMKFGSWTYDGSQVDIILEDQHVDKRDFFDNGEWEILSATGSKGNRTAGCCW
;
A
#
# COMPACT_ATOMS: atom_id res chain seq x y z
N MET A 1 5.24 -3.25 21.42
CA MET A 1 5.40 -4.25 22.50
C MET A 1 4.65 -5.51 22.09
N ALA A 2 5.30 -6.66 22.15
CA ALA A 2 4.68 -7.95 21.87
C ALA A 2 5.06 -8.94 22.97
N ALA A 3 4.13 -9.80 23.41
CA ALA A 3 4.39 -10.83 24.41
C ALA A 3 4.16 -12.21 23.78
N ARG A 4 5.03 -13.18 24.09
CA ARG A 4 4.94 -14.55 23.56
C ARG A 4 3.99 -15.40 24.42
N GLY A 5 3.07 -16.13 23.76
CA GLY A 5 2.21 -17.11 24.39
C GLY A 5 2.94 -18.48 24.58
N PRO A 6 2.36 -19.43 25.34
CA PRO A 6 2.96 -20.76 25.51
C PRO A 6 3.04 -21.52 24.18
N PRO A 7 4.10 -22.34 23.97
CA PRO A 7 4.27 -23.10 22.74
C PRO A 7 3.13 -24.10 22.54
N VAL A 8 2.44 -23.98 21.40
CA VAL A 8 1.49 -24.99 20.95
C VAL A 8 2.30 -26.16 20.39
N GLY A 9 2.09 -27.35 20.93
CA GLY A 9 2.75 -28.57 20.45
C GLY A 9 2.40 -28.84 18.98
N PRO A 10 3.26 -29.59 18.24
CA PRO A 10 3.07 -29.85 16.84
C PRO A 10 1.73 -30.56 16.56
N PRO A 11 1.01 -30.20 15.49
CA PRO A 11 -0.20 -30.89 15.11
C PRO A 11 0.11 -32.34 14.69
N PRO A 12 -0.82 -33.29 14.87
CA PRO A 12 -0.60 -34.67 14.46
C PRO A 12 -0.45 -34.79 12.96
N GLU A 13 0.59 -35.50 12.53
CA GLU A 13 0.84 -35.80 11.11
C GLU A 13 -0.34 -36.56 10.50
N SER A 14 -1.05 -35.91 9.60
CA SER A 14 -2.01 -36.56 8.71
C SER A 14 -1.26 -37.08 7.47
N GLY A 15 -1.13 -38.42 7.38
CA GLY A 15 -0.54 -39.11 6.24
C GLY A 15 -1.30 -38.83 4.92
N PRO A 16 -0.63 -38.96 3.77
CA PRO A 16 -1.22 -38.62 2.48
C PRO A 16 -2.29 -39.63 2.08
N ALA A 17 -3.52 -39.18 1.90
CA ALA A 17 -4.57 -39.95 1.25
C ALA A 17 -4.29 -40.00 -0.26
N VAL A 18 -3.85 -41.16 -0.75
CA VAL A 18 -3.68 -41.45 -2.18
C VAL A 18 -5.06 -41.71 -2.76
N LEU A 19 -5.64 -40.76 -3.47
CA LEU A 19 -6.81 -40.99 -4.34
C LEU A 19 -6.29 -41.40 -5.73
N SER A 20 -6.32 -42.70 -6.04
CA SER A 20 -6.14 -43.23 -7.37
C SER A 20 -7.46 -43.12 -8.15
N SER A 21 -7.63 -42.10 -8.98
CA SER A 21 -8.68 -42.06 -10.00
C SER A 21 -8.12 -42.56 -11.32
N GLY A 22 -8.49 -43.82 -11.66
CA GLY A 22 -8.20 -44.38 -12.95
C GLY A 22 -9.05 -43.70 -14.06
N LEU A 23 -8.43 -42.84 -14.87
CA LEU A 23 -9.00 -42.37 -16.10
C LEU A 23 -8.73 -43.40 -17.21
N ARG A 24 -9.78 -44.08 -17.66
CA ARG A 24 -9.75 -44.85 -18.90
C ARG A 24 -9.75 -43.89 -20.07
N SER A 25 -8.68 -43.93 -20.86
CA SER A 25 -8.56 -43.21 -22.13
C SER A 25 -9.54 -43.74 -23.15
N LEU A 26 -10.56 -42.96 -23.53
CA LEU A 26 -11.34 -43.17 -24.75
C LEU A 26 -10.54 -42.68 -25.96
N PRO A 27 -10.58 -43.43 -27.12
CA PRO A 27 -9.74 -43.10 -28.25
C PRO A 27 -10.17 -41.77 -28.89
N LEU A 28 -9.19 -40.91 -29.07
CA LEU A 28 -9.27 -39.53 -29.61
C LEU A 28 -9.80 -39.47 -31.07
N LEU A 29 -10.03 -40.59 -31.71
CA LEU A 29 -10.43 -40.70 -33.14
C LEU A 29 -11.92 -40.43 -33.39
N LEU A 30 -12.80 -40.54 -32.39
CA LEU A 30 -14.23 -40.31 -32.57
C LEU A 30 -14.67 -38.86 -32.35
N LEU A 31 -13.84 -38.03 -31.73
CA LEU A 31 -14.14 -36.63 -31.53
C LEU A 31 -13.83 -35.74 -32.74
N PHE A 32 -12.98 -36.21 -33.65
CA PHE A 32 -12.62 -35.45 -34.88
C PHE A 32 -13.69 -35.50 -35.96
N GLN A 33 -14.56 -36.49 -35.99
CA GLN A 33 -15.63 -36.58 -36.99
C GLN A 33 -16.92 -35.83 -36.65
N MET A 34 -17.13 -35.48 -35.39
CA MET A 34 -18.32 -34.69 -34.97
C MET A 34 -18.16 -33.19 -35.16
N VAL A 35 -16.92 -32.67 -35.24
CA VAL A 35 -16.64 -31.23 -35.37
C VAL A 35 -16.80 -30.74 -36.81
N VAL A 36 -16.70 -31.61 -37.83
CA VAL A 36 -16.76 -31.20 -39.23
C VAL A 36 -18.20 -31.04 -39.76
N VAL A 37 -19.20 -31.59 -39.07
CA VAL A 37 -20.61 -31.51 -39.51
C VAL A 37 -21.32 -30.25 -39.01
N LEU A 38 -20.75 -29.51 -38.07
CA LEU A 38 -21.37 -28.29 -37.51
C LEU A 38 -20.82 -26.98 -38.09
N TRP A 39 -19.81 -27.02 -38.98
CA TRP A 39 -19.33 -25.84 -39.68
C TRP A 39 -19.84 -25.80 -41.13
N GLY A 40 -21.14 -25.49 -41.26
CA GLY A 40 -21.66 -24.93 -42.49
C GLY A 40 -21.05 -23.55 -42.74
N PRO A 41 -20.89 -23.11 -44.02
CA PRO A 41 -20.37 -21.78 -44.29
C PRO A 41 -21.25 -20.74 -43.67
N ALA A 42 -20.79 -20.11 -42.60
CA ALA A 42 -21.42 -18.94 -42.01
C ALA A 42 -21.32 -17.83 -43.07
N THR A 43 -22.42 -17.55 -43.77
CA THR A 43 -22.55 -16.31 -44.53
C THR A 43 -22.35 -15.15 -43.54
N ALA A 44 -21.19 -14.54 -43.64
CA ALA A 44 -20.91 -13.32 -42.91
C ALA A 44 -21.89 -12.23 -43.37
N ARG A 45 -23.02 -12.11 -42.69
CA ARG A 45 -23.76 -10.85 -42.69
C ARG A 45 -22.86 -9.85 -42.05
N GLY A 46 -22.28 -8.95 -42.85
CA GLY A 46 -21.59 -7.75 -42.37
C GLY A 46 -22.53 -6.95 -41.50
N GLY A 47 -22.42 -7.13 -40.20
CA GLY A 47 -22.95 -6.16 -39.26
C GLY A 47 -22.19 -4.83 -39.49
N PRO A 48 -22.83 -3.70 -39.26
CA PRO A 48 -22.14 -2.42 -39.37
C PRO A 48 -20.90 -2.44 -38.49
N PRO A 49 -19.78 -1.83 -38.90
CA PRO A 49 -18.57 -1.75 -38.11
C PRO A 49 -18.99 -1.21 -36.75
N GLY A 50 -18.66 -1.96 -35.69
CA GLY A 50 -19.03 -1.60 -34.33
C GLY A 50 -18.60 -0.17 -34.08
N GLY A 51 -19.57 0.73 -34.00
CA GLY A 51 -19.31 2.10 -33.67
C GLY A 51 -18.59 2.13 -32.34
N PHE A 52 -17.41 2.72 -32.29
CA PHE A 52 -16.78 3.08 -31.02
C PHE A 52 -17.83 3.85 -30.23
N SER A 53 -18.38 3.24 -29.16
CA SER A 53 -19.27 3.95 -28.29
C SER A 53 -18.52 5.17 -27.79
N GLU A 54 -19.00 6.37 -28.08
CA GLU A 54 -18.41 7.59 -27.54
C GLU A 54 -18.25 7.42 -26.03
N PRO A 55 -17.09 7.80 -25.46
CA PRO A 55 -16.87 7.72 -24.03
C PRO A 55 -18.02 8.44 -23.31
N SER A 56 -18.49 7.88 -22.22
CA SER A 56 -19.59 8.46 -21.43
C SER A 56 -19.25 9.92 -21.07
N PHE A 57 -20.26 10.76 -20.90
CA PHE A 57 -20.07 12.17 -20.53
C PHE A 57 -19.12 12.36 -19.35
N VAL A 58 -19.21 11.48 -18.35
CA VAL A 58 -18.33 11.49 -17.16
C VAL A 58 -16.87 11.20 -17.53
N ALA A 59 -16.62 10.21 -18.40
CA ALA A 59 -15.26 9.86 -18.81
C ALA A 59 -14.58 11.01 -19.58
N LYS A 60 -15.32 11.72 -20.43
CA LYS A 60 -14.79 12.90 -21.14
C LYS A 60 -14.37 14.02 -20.18
N HIS A 61 -15.15 14.25 -19.13
CA HIS A 61 -14.82 15.25 -18.12
C HIS A 61 -13.63 14.85 -17.26
N GLU A 62 -13.53 13.58 -16.88
CA GLU A 62 -12.38 13.05 -16.11
C GLU A 62 -11.09 13.14 -16.93
N ASP A 63 -11.12 12.77 -18.21
CA ASP A 63 -9.99 12.89 -19.14
C ASP A 63 -9.54 14.36 -19.33
N SER A 64 -10.49 15.29 -19.46
CA SER A 64 -10.19 16.72 -19.58
C SER A 64 -9.56 17.25 -18.31
N LEU A 65 -10.16 16.95 -17.14
CA LEU A 65 -9.65 17.33 -15.83
C LEU A 65 -8.21 16.83 -15.64
N PHE A 66 -7.95 15.58 -15.95
CA PHE A 66 -6.63 14.98 -15.80
C PHE A 66 -5.59 15.71 -16.67
N LYS A 67 -5.92 15.98 -17.96
CA LYS A 67 -5.03 16.71 -18.86
C LYS A 67 -4.75 18.13 -18.38
N ASP A 68 -5.77 18.81 -17.85
CA ASP A 68 -5.62 20.20 -17.40
C ASP A 68 -4.81 20.29 -16.11
N LEU A 69 -5.02 19.37 -15.13
CA LEU A 69 -4.28 19.35 -13.89
C LEU A 69 -2.80 19.00 -14.07
N PHE A 70 -2.48 18.09 -14.99
CA PHE A 70 -1.12 17.58 -15.15
C PHE A 70 -0.35 18.19 -16.32
N ARG A 71 -0.91 19.15 -17.08
CA ARG A 71 -0.25 19.81 -18.20
C ARG A 71 1.08 20.45 -17.83
N ASP A 72 1.10 21.20 -16.72
CA ASP A 72 2.26 21.95 -16.23
C ASP A 72 2.66 21.53 -14.81
N TYR A 73 2.24 20.33 -14.41
CA TYR A 73 2.51 19.82 -13.08
C TYR A 73 3.92 19.22 -13.01
N GLU A 74 4.81 19.84 -12.21
CA GLU A 74 6.16 19.32 -11.96
C GLU A 74 6.19 18.53 -10.64
N ARG A 75 6.28 17.21 -10.76
CA ARG A 75 6.23 16.29 -9.63
C ARG A 75 7.45 16.32 -8.71
N TRP A 76 8.57 16.85 -9.21
CA TRP A 76 9.81 16.94 -8.44
C TRP A 76 9.85 18.13 -7.49
N VAL A 77 8.92 19.06 -7.64
CA VAL A 77 8.86 20.31 -6.89
C VAL A 77 7.77 20.23 -5.83
N ARG A 78 8.13 20.52 -4.57
CA ARG A 78 7.18 20.57 -3.45
C ARG A 78 5.97 21.43 -3.79
N PRO A 79 4.75 20.98 -3.51
CA PRO A 79 3.52 21.70 -3.82
C PRO A 79 3.21 22.78 -2.74
N VAL A 80 4.02 23.85 -2.73
CA VAL A 80 3.87 24.98 -1.83
C VAL A 80 3.61 26.26 -2.60
N GLU A 81 2.90 27.23 -2.01
CA GLU A 81 2.66 28.55 -2.60
C GLU A 81 3.91 29.44 -2.49
N HIS A 82 4.60 29.35 -1.35
CA HIS A 82 5.84 30.11 -1.11
C HIS A 82 6.98 29.18 -0.70
N LEU A 83 8.22 29.50 -1.06
CA LEU A 83 9.40 28.69 -0.75
C LEU A 83 9.61 28.38 0.74
N ASN A 84 9.17 29.30 1.59
CA ASN A 84 9.29 29.17 3.04
C ASN A 84 8.13 28.38 3.69
N ASP A 85 7.14 27.99 2.91
CA ASP A 85 6.01 27.22 3.43
C ASP A 85 6.42 25.78 3.74
N LYS A 86 5.86 25.27 4.84
CA LYS A 86 6.01 23.86 5.25
C LYS A 86 4.84 23.05 4.74
N ILE A 87 5.13 21.89 4.16
CA ILE A 87 4.09 20.92 3.88
C ILE A 87 3.79 20.16 5.16
N LYS A 88 2.53 20.21 5.59
CA LYS A 88 2.04 19.41 6.71
C LYS A 88 1.56 18.07 6.20
N ILE A 89 2.16 17.00 6.70
CA ILE A 89 1.80 15.63 6.35
C ILE A 89 1.17 14.98 7.57
N LYS A 90 -0.11 14.65 7.49
CA LYS A 90 -0.73 13.79 8.50
C LYS A 90 -0.28 12.36 8.23
N PHE A 91 0.36 11.76 9.21
CA PHE A 91 0.91 10.42 9.14
C PHE A 91 0.19 9.49 10.11
N GLY A 92 -0.30 8.37 9.59
CA GLY A 92 -0.90 7.30 10.37
C GLY A 92 -0.30 5.95 10.00
N LEU A 93 -0.23 5.04 10.95
CA LEU A 93 0.22 3.68 10.78
C LEU A 93 -0.91 2.72 11.11
N ALA A 94 -1.20 1.79 10.20
CA ALA A 94 -2.05 0.65 10.49
C ALA A 94 -1.22 -0.63 10.36
N ILE A 95 -1.26 -1.48 11.38
CA ILE A 95 -0.61 -2.80 11.35
C ILE A 95 -1.63 -3.80 10.88
N SER A 96 -1.34 -4.49 9.76
CA SER A 96 -2.18 -5.58 9.28
C SER A 96 -1.70 -6.94 9.82
N GLN A 97 -0.40 -7.11 10.04
CA GLN A 97 0.16 -8.35 10.55
C GLN A 97 1.54 -8.13 11.20
N LEU A 98 1.77 -8.77 12.34
CA LEU A 98 3.11 -9.05 12.85
C LEU A 98 3.52 -10.41 12.28
N VAL A 99 4.43 -10.40 11.29
CA VAL A 99 4.78 -11.61 10.53
C VAL A 99 5.73 -12.49 11.32
N ASP A 100 6.77 -11.89 11.90
CA ASP A 100 7.84 -12.63 12.58
C ASP A 100 8.61 -11.72 13.54
N VAL A 101 9.14 -12.32 14.60
CA VAL A 101 10.12 -11.71 15.52
C VAL A 101 11.31 -12.65 15.57
N ASP A 102 12.39 -12.28 14.89
CA ASP A 102 13.65 -13.03 14.85
C ASP A 102 14.54 -12.62 16.02
N GLU A 103 14.52 -13.42 17.08
CA GLU A 103 15.29 -13.16 18.29
C GLU A 103 16.80 -13.24 18.04
N LYS A 104 17.23 -14.11 17.14
CA LYS A 104 18.65 -14.33 16.83
C LYS A 104 19.25 -13.13 16.09
N ASN A 105 18.52 -12.59 15.11
CA ASN A 105 18.97 -11.48 14.30
C ASN A 105 18.47 -10.12 14.83
N GLN A 106 17.66 -10.13 15.89
CA GLN A 106 17.07 -8.95 16.54
C GLN A 106 16.25 -8.10 15.53
N LEU A 107 15.36 -8.78 14.81
CA LEU A 107 14.52 -8.18 13.78
C LEU A 107 13.04 -8.45 14.06
N MET A 108 12.22 -7.46 13.75
CA MET A 108 10.76 -7.59 13.72
C MET A 108 10.26 -7.35 12.30
N THR A 109 9.53 -8.31 11.73
CA THR A 109 8.92 -8.21 10.41
C THR A 109 7.43 -7.89 10.54
N THR A 110 7.00 -6.79 9.91
CA THR A 110 5.60 -6.33 9.98
C THR A 110 5.06 -5.97 8.61
N ASN A 111 3.79 -6.31 8.38
CA ASN A 111 3.00 -5.79 7.27
C ASN A 111 2.18 -4.60 7.77
N VAL A 112 2.31 -3.47 7.12
CA VAL A 112 1.69 -2.21 7.54
C VAL A 112 1.09 -1.46 6.36
N TRP A 113 0.19 -0.54 6.64
CA TRP A 113 -0.26 0.49 5.73
C TRP A 113 0.15 1.85 6.27
N LEU A 114 0.82 2.62 5.40
CA LEU A 114 1.30 3.97 5.74
C LEU A 114 0.30 5.00 5.23
N LYS A 115 -0.59 5.46 6.07
CA LYS A 115 -1.53 6.51 5.71
C LYS A 115 -0.84 7.86 5.75
N GLN A 116 -0.85 8.55 4.60
CA GLN A 116 -0.26 9.87 4.43
C GLN A 116 -1.29 10.79 3.79
N GLU A 117 -1.52 11.95 4.39
CA GLU A 117 -2.42 12.97 3.87
C GLU A 117 -1.73 14.34 3.88
N TRP A 118 -1.74 15.02 2.75
CA TRP A 118 -1.19 16.38 2.60
C TRP A 118 -2.06 17.22 1.65
N ILE A 119 -1.77 18.50 1.58
CA ILE A 119 -2.42 19.39 0.63
C ILE A 119 -1.45 19.71 -0.49
N ASP A 120 -1.88 19.47 -1.73
CA ASP A 120 -1.19 19.87 -2.94
C ASP A 120 -1.93 21.06 -3.58
N VAL A 121 -1.35 22.24 -3.45
CA VAL A 121 -1.98 23.47 -3.93
C VAL A 121 -2.12 23.54 -5.45
N LYS A 122 -1.32 22.75 -6.17
CA LYS A 122 -1.34 22.68 -7.64
C LYS A 122 -2.45 21.78 -8.17
N LEU A 123 -3.01 20.88 -7.35
CA LEU A 123 -4.04 19.91 -7.71
C LEU A 123 -5.42 20.32 -7.22
N ARG A 124 -5.77 21.58 -7.37
CA ARG A 124 -7.10 22.12 -7.04
C ARG A 124 -7.92 22.36 -8.30
N TRP A 125 -9.21 22.07 -8.25
CA TRP A 125 -10.12 22.36 -9.37
C TRP A 125 -11.52 22.72 -8.88
N ASN A 126 -12.32 23.35 -9.78
CA ASN A 126 -13.73 23.56 -9.53
C ASN A 126 -14.53 22.35 -10.08
N PRO A 127 -15.24 21.59 -9.22
CA PRO A 127 -16.03 20.44 -9.66
C PRO A 127 -17.09 20.78 -10.74
N ASP A 128 -17.69 21.97 -10.68
CA ASP A 128 -18.75 22.36 -11.61
C ASP A 128 -18.23 22.49 -13.06
N ALA A 129 -16.95 22.83 -13.24
CA ALA A 129 -16.32 22.88 -14.56
C ALA A 129 -16.08 21.50 -15.19
N TYR A 130 -16.11 20.43 -14.38
CA TYR A 130 -15.77 19.06 -14.79
C TYR A 130 -16.90 18.08 -14.45
N GLY A 131 -18.16 18.46 -14.69
CA GLY A 131 -19.31 17.57 -14.53
C GLY A 131 -19.56 17.10 -13.10
N GLY A 132 -19.14 17.88 -12.08
CA GLY A 132 -19.33 17.59 -10.68
C GLY A 132 -18.31 16.62 -10.07
N ILE A 133 -17.19 16.33 -10.74
CA ILE A 133 -16.14 15.44 -10.24
C ILE A 133 -15.44 16.07 -9.04
N LYS A 134 -15.57 15.43 -7.87
CA LYS A 134 -14.98 15.88 -6.60
C LYS A 134 -13.71 15.13 -6.21
N VAL A 135 -13.50 13.95 -6.78
CA VAL A 135 -12.41 13.04 -6.39
C VAL A 135 -11.91 12.30 -7.61
N ILE A 136 -10.59 12.23 -7.76
CA ILE A 136 -9.91 11.43 -8.80
C ILE A 136 -8.89 10.50 -8.16
N ARG A 137 -8.52 9.44 -8.87
CA ARG A 137 -7.49 8.48 -8.46
C ARG A 137 -6.34 8.50 -9.45
N VAL A 138 -5.17 8.90 -8.98
CA VAL A 138 -3.98 9.16 -9.79
C VAL A 138 -2.87 8.17 -9.39
N PRO A 139 -2.07 7.63 -10.33
CA PRO A 139 -0.87 6.89 -9.97
C PRO A 139 0.07 7.74 -9.12
N SER A 140 0.62 7.18 -8.05
CA SER A 140 1.54 7.90 -7.15
C SER A 140 2.76 8.48 -7.86
N ASP A 141 3.20 7.83 -8.94
CA ASP A 141 4.33 8.27 -9.76
C ASP A 141 4.05 9.54 -10.57
N SER A 142 2.79 9.97 -10.69
CA SER A 142 2.40 11.14 -11.50
C SER A 142 2.43 12.44 -10.72
N LEU A 143 2.56 12.38 -9.40
CA LEU A 143 2.55 13.57 -8.54
C LEU A 143 3.68 13.53 -7.51
N TRP A 144 3.88 14.67 -6.83
CA TRP A 144 4.80 14.74 -5.71
C TRP A 144 4.28 13.89 -4.56
N THR A 145 5.13 13.05 -4.01
CA THR A 145 4.86 12.24 -2.83
C THR A 145 5.91 12.50 -1.76
N PRO A 146 5.53 12.49 -0.47
CA PRO A 146 6.53 12.56 0.60
C PRO A 146 7.45 11.35 0.57
N ASP A 147 8.71 11.56 0.89
CA ASP A 147 9.76 10.54 0.96
C ASP A 147 9.92 9.99 2.38
N ILE A 148 8.79 9.62 2.99
CA ILE A 148 8.81 9.06 4.35
C ILE A 148 9.32 7.62 4.32
N VAL A 149 10.37 7.37 5.08
CA VAL A 149 11.03 6.06 5.19
C VAL A 149 11.12 5.61 6.65
N LEU A 150 11.29 4.30 6.84
CA LEU A 150 11.66 3.70 8.12
C LEU A 150 13.19 3.76 8.26
N PHE A 151 13.72 4.53 9.22
CA PHE A 151 15.17 4.69 9.38
C PHE A 151 15.89 3.42 9.84
N ASP A 152 15.25 2.63 10.69
CA ASP A 152 15.81 1.40 11.24
C ASP A 152 15.44 0.16 10.39
N ASN A 153 15.28 0.34 9.07
CA ASN A 153 14.94 -0.75 8.16
C ASN A 153 16.18 -1.60 7.82
N ALA A 154 16.14 -2.85 8.20
CA ALA A 154 17.24 -3.80 8.01
C ALA A 154 17.30 -4.40 6.58
N ASP A 155 16.23 -4.32 5.81
CA ASP A 155 16.14 -4.92 4.47
C ASP A 155 16.72 -4.00 3.37
N GLY A 156 17.01 -2.75 3.68
CA GLY A 156 17.57 -1.77 2.73
C GLY A 156 16.63 -1.36 1.60
N HIS A 157 15.43 -1.90 1.53
CA HIS A 157 14.41 -1.50 0.55
C HIS A 157 13.58 -0.33 1.09
N PHE A 158 13.68 0.81 0.42
CA PHE A 158 12.97 2.04 0.78
C PHE A 158 11.76 2.32 -0.11
N GLU A 159 11.54 1.50 -1.14
CA GLU A 159 10.44 1.71 -2.08
C GLU A 159 9.13 1.17 -1.51
N GLY A 160 8.16 2.06 -1.32
CA GLY A 160 6.76 1.69 -1.07
C GLY A 160 6.08 1.17 -2.35
N ALA A 161 4.98 0.42 -2.18
CA ALA A 161 4.20 -0.05 -3.32
C ALA A 161 3.67 1.14 -4.15
N ARG A 162 3.79 1.04 -5.48
CA ARG A 162 3.28 2.06 -6.44
C ARG A 162 1.76 1.95 -6.57
N THR A 163 1.05 2.42 -5.56
CA THR A 163 -0.41 2.44 -5.53
C THR A 163 -0.96 3.77 -6.02
N LYS A 164 -2.26 3.81 -6.34
CA LYS A 164 -2.93 5.07 -6.66
C LYS A 164 -3.16 5.89 -5.39
N VAL A 165 -3.06 7.20 -5.54
CA VAL A 165 -3.46 8.18 -4.54
C VAL A 165 -4.87 8.69 -4.83
N VAL A 166 -5.55 9.15 -3.81
CA VAL A 166 -6.85 9.81 -3.91
C VAL A 166 -6.64 11.31 -3.81
N VAL A 167 -7.03 12.04 -4.84
CA VAL A 167 -6.95 13.51 -4.88
C VAL A 167 -8.36 14.08 -4.85
N LYS A 168 -8.61 15.00 -3.92
CA LYS A 168 -9.88 15.73 -3.80
C LYS A 168 -9.75 17.10 -4.47
N TYR A 169 -10.88 17.67 -4.86
CA TYR A 169 -10.98 18.96 -5.56
C TYR A 169 -10.35 20.14 -4.78
N ASP A 170 -10.25 20.05 -3.47
CA ASP A 170 -9.63 21.05 -2.58
C ASP A 170 -8.10 20.94 -2.53
N GLY A 171 -7.51 19.98 -3.24
CA GLY A 171 -6.09 19.69 -3.24
C GLY A 171 -5.65 18.72 -2.15
N THR A 172 -6.58 18.16 -1.37
CA THR A 172 -6.23 17.12 -0.39
C THR A 172 -5.83 15.83 -1.11
N VAL A 173 -4.62 15.36 -0.86
CA VAL A 173 -4.08 14.10 -1.38
C VAL A 173 -3.98 13.09 -0.25
N THR A 174 -4.57 11.92 -0.43
CA THR A 174 -4.48 10.80 0.52
C THR A 174 -3.81 9.62 -0.16
N TRP A 175 -2.75 9.09 0.45
CA TRP A 175 -2.00 7.94 -0.03
C TRP A 175 -1.82 6.92 1.07
N THR A 176 -2.15 5.66 0.79
CA THR A 176 -2.06 4.57 1.77
C THR A 176 -1.38 3.37 1.13
N PRO A 177 -0.05 3.42 0.89
CA PRO A 177 0.68 2.29 0.35
C PRO A 177 0.83 1.18 1.39
N PRO A 178 0.68 -0.09 0.99
CA PRO A 178 1.12 -1.21 1.79
C PRO A 178 2.66 -1.27 1.81
N ALA A 179 3.23 -1.66 2.93
CA ALA A 179 4.65 -1.87 3.08
C ALA A 179 4.94 -3.08 3.97
N ASN A 180 6.02 -3.78 3.67
CA ASN A 180 6.59 -4.81 4.52
C ASN A 180 7.90 -4.26 5.09
N TYR A 181 8.02 -4.23 6.42
CA TYR A 181 9.21 -3.73 7.08
C TYR A 181 9.87 -4.79 7.94
N LYS A 182 11.20 -4.84 7.85
CA LYS A 182 12.08 -5.55 8.78
C LYS A 182 12.80 -4.51 9.62
N SER A 183 12.25 -4.21 10.78
CA SER A 183 12.81 -3.22 11.70
C SER A 183 13.74 -3.87 12.71
N SER A 184 14.84 -3.18 13.04
CA SER A 184 15.72 -3.59 14.12
C SER A 184 15.00 -3.48 15.48
N CYS A 185 15.09 -4.51 16.27
CA CYS A 185 14.49 -4.56 17.60
C CYS A 185 15.40 -5.29 18.58
N THR A 186 15.87 -4.62 19.61
CA THR A 186 16.64 -5.26 20.67
C THR A 186 15.76 -6.21 21.45
N ILE A 187 16.10 -7.48 21.43
CA ILE A 187 15.34 -8.55 22.07
C ILE A 187 15.92 -8.86 23.46
N ASP A 188 15.06 -8.91 24.46
CA ASP A 188 15.39 -9.35 25.82
C ASP A 188 14.80 -10.73 26.11
N VAL A 189 15.65 -11.73 26.22
CA VAL A 189 15.28 -13.14 26.44
C VAL A 189 15.32 -13.57 27.92
N THR A 190 15.49 -12.62 28.85
CA THR A 190 15.70 -12.88 30.27
C THR A 190 14.58 -13.74 30.86
N PHE A 191 13.35 -13.53 30.42
CA PHE A 191 12.18 -14.23 30.95
C PHE A 191 11.55 -15.21 29.96
N PHE A 192 12.30 -15.66 28.96
CA PHE A 192 11.81 -16.67 28.01
C PHE A 192 11.27 -17.91 28.74
N PRO A 193 10.08 -18.49 28.38
CA PRO A 193 9.22 -18.15 27.24
C PRO A 193 8.12 -17.10 27.53
N PHE A 194 8.16 -16.41 28.66
CA PHE A 194 7.19 -15.39 29.05
C PHE A 194 7.79 -13.98 28.95
N ASP A 195 8.50 -13.73 27.86
CA ASP A 195 9.24 -12.50 27.64
C ASP A 195 8.36 -11.39 27.04
N LEU A 196 8.69 -10.15 27.36
CA LEU A 196 8.05 -8.94 26.87
C LEU A 196 9.04 -8.14 26.02
N GLN A 197 8.71 -7.94 24.74
CA GLN A 197 9.57 -7.19 23.83
C GLN A 197 9.10 -5.75 23.65
N ASN A 198 10.05 -4.84 23.49
CA ASN A 198 9.79 -3.43 23.22
C ASN A 198 10.50 -2.99 21.93
N CYS A 199 9.78 -3.04 20.81
CA CYS A 199 10.28 -2.66 19.52
C CYS A 199 9.81 -1.26 19.14
N SER A 200 10.65 -0.49 18.46
CA SER A 200 10.30 0.83 17.97
C SER A 200 10.55 0.93 16.46
N MET A 201 9.67 1.64 15.76
CA MET A 201 9.80 1.97 14.35
C MET A 201 9.88 3.48 14.20
N LYS A 202 10.96 3.98 13.59
CA LYS A 202 11.20 5.43 13.45
C LYS A 202 11.00 5.84 12.01
N PHE A 203 9.95 6.63 11.77
CA PHE A 203 9.62 7.17 10.45
C PHE A 203 10.02 8.64 10.34
N GLY A 204 10.44 9.04 9.15
CA GLY A 204 10.75 10.43 8.83
C GLY A 204 11.03 10.64 7.36
N SER A 205 11.05 11.91 6.92
CA SER A 205 11.48 12.24 5.57
C SER A 205 12.98 11.99 5.42
N TRP A 206 13.36 11.44 4.28
CA TRP A 206 14.75 11.15 3.95
C TRP A 206 15.51 12.41 3.54
N THR A 207 14.88 13.27 2.71
CA THR A 207 15.55 14.44 2.12
C THR A 207 15.14 15.78 2.71
N TYR A 208 13.94 15.89 3.28
CA TYR A 208 13.41 17.16 3.77
C TYR A 208 13.59 17.29 5.28
N ASP A 209 14.03 18.45 5.71
CA ASP A 209 14.13 18.80 7.12
C ASP A 209 12.82 19.36 7.69
N GLY A 210 12.79 19.62 9.00
CA GLY A 210 11.61 20.14 9.70
C GLY A 210 11.24 21.60 9.34
N SER A 211 12.07 22.29 8.54
CA SER A 211 11.73 23.61 7.97
C SER A 211 10.88 23.49 6.71
N GLN A 212 10.95 22.35 6.03
CA GLN A 212 10.31 22.11 4.74
C GLN A 212 9.11 21.15 4.83
N VAL A 213 9.20 20.13 5.69
CA VAL A 213 8.15 19.12 5.91
C VAL A 213 7.88 18.96 7.40
N ASP A 214 6.61 19.03 7.78
CA ASP A 214 6.14 18.82 9.15
C ASP A 214 5.24 17.58 9.21
N ILE A 215 5.73 16.52 9.84
CA ILE A 215 4.97 15.28 10.02
C ILE A 215 4.12 15.41 11.30
N ILE A 216 2.82 15.28 11.13
CA ILE A 216 1.83 15.36 12.22
C ILE A 216 1.19 13.98 12.35
N LEU A 217 1.18 13.42 13.55
CA LEU A 217 0.49 12.15 13.79
C LEU A 217 -1.02 12.33 13.59
N GLU A 218 -1.64 11.40 12.89
CA GLU A 218 -3.10 11.33 12.73
C GLU A 218 -3.76 10.91 14.05
N ASP A 219 -3.17 9.90 14.72
CA ASP A 219 -3.59 9.40 16.04
C ASP A 219 -2.34 8.98 16.83
N GLN A 220 -2.45 8.99 18.16
CA GLN A 220 -1.42 8.45 19.05
C GLN A 220 -1.42 6.92 19.07
N HIS A 221 -2.53 6.29 18.74
CA HIS A 221 -2.65 4.83 18.68
C HIS A 221 -2.50 4.35 17.25
N VAL A 222 -1.75 3.27 17.09
CA VAL A 222 -1.64 2.57 15.81
C VAL A 222 -2.93 1.83 15.52
N ASP A 223 -3.43 1.95 14.29
CA ASP A 223 -4.65 1.29 13.86
C ASP A 223 -4.43 -0.23 13.77
N LYS A 224 -5.27 -1.00 14.50
CA LYS A 224 -5.24 -2.46 14.56
C LYS A 224 -6.57 -3.09 14.12
N ARG A 225 -7.46 -2.34 13.46
CA ARG A 225 -8.80 -2.85 13.10
C ARG A 225 -8.75 -4.06 12.18
N ASP A 226 -7.79 -4.07 11.27
CA ASP A 226 -7.58 -5.16 10.30
C ASP A 226 -6.37 -6.02 10.67
N PHE A 227 -5.99 -6.06 11.96
CA PHE A 227 -4.86 -6.83 12.43
C PHE A 227 -5.16 -8.33 12.41
N PHE A 228 -4.27 -9.08 11.76
CA PHE A 228 -4.30 -10.53 11.76
C PHE A 228 -3.30 -11.06 12.79
N ASP A 229 -3.81 -11.83 13.74
CA ASP A 229 -3.04 -12.42 14.83
C ASP A 229 -2.04 -13.46 14.31
N ASN A 230 -0.80 -13.44 14.81
CA ASN A 230 0.22 -14.41 14.38
C ASN A 230 0.27 -15.67 15.24
N GLY A 231 -0.44 -15.70 16.36
CA GLY A 231 -0.55 -16.85 17.25
C GLY A 231 0.65 -17.07 18.20
N GLU A 232 1.81 -16.46 17.97
CA GLU A 232 2.98 -16.54 18.86
C GLU A 232 3.17 -15.27 19.69
N TRP A 233 2.84 -14.09 19.10
CA TRP A 233 3.05 -12.77 19.68
C TRP A 233 1.76 -11.97 19.73
N GLU A 234 1.48 -11.39 20.89
CA GLU A 234 0.37 -10.47 21.09
C GLU A 234 0.89 -9.02 21.16
N ILE A 235 0.25 -8.10 20.42
CA ILE A 235 0.55 -6.68 20.53
C ILE A 235 -0.25 -6.08 21.68
N LEU A 236 0.38 -5.94 22.84
CA LEU A 236 -0.23 -5.36 24.04
C LEU A 236 -0.50 -3.87 23.87
N SER A 237 0.44 -3.13 23.29
CA SER A 237 0.33 -1.70 23.07
C SER A 237 1.12 -1.28 21.84
N ALA A 238 0.52 -0.42 21.00
CA ALA A 238 1.17 0.20 19.86
C ALA A 238 0.80 1.68 19.83
N THR A 239 1.75 2.55 20.17
CA THR A 239 1.56 4.00 20.26
C THR A 239 2.64 4.73 19.49
N GLY A 240 2.26 5.85 18.88
CA GLY A 240 3.16 6.76 18.19
C GLY A 240 3.40 8.03 18.98
N SER A 241 4.59 8.59 18.86
CA SER A 241 4.93 9.90 19.40
C SER A 241 5.77 10.67 18.39
N LYS A 242 5.61 11.99 18.34
CA LYS A 242 6.45 12.85 17.52
C LYS A 242 7.74 13.13 18.29
N GLY A 243 8.88 12.71 17.73
CA GLY A 243 10.21 13.05 18.21
C GLY A 243 10.79 14.23 17.44
N ASN A 244 11.54 15.12 18.11
CA ASN A 244 12.39 16.08 17.42
C ASN A 244 13.78 15.45 17.25
N ARG A 245 14.14 15.15 16.01
CA ARG A 245 15.54 14.87 15.67
C ARG A 245 16.22 16.24 15.54
N THR A 246 16.98 16.66 16.52
CA THR A 246 17.91 17.77 16.33
C THR A 246 18.88 17.37 15.25
N ALA A 247 18.97 18.17 14.20
CA ALA A 247 19.86 17.99 13.07
C ALA A 247 21.31 17.88 13.59
N GLY A 248 21.81 16.68 13.64
CA GLY A 248 23.14 16.33 14.08
C GLY A 248 23.62 15.07 13.38
N CYS A 249 23.24 14.88 12.13
CA CYS A 249 23.82 13.86 11.25
C CYS A 249 24.09 14.52 9.91
N CYS A 250 25.25 14.83 9.79
CA CYS A 250 26.16 14.78 8.65
C CYS A 250 25.61 14.01 7.47
N TRP A 251 25.35 14.75 6.47
CA TRP A 251 25.67 14.40 5.08
C TRP A 251 26.50 15.52 4.54
#